data_f6bee360ece8bbb7219a2e8f343b4aa9
#
_entry.id   f6bee360ece8bbb7219a2e8f343b4aa9
#
_cell.length_a   1.000
_cell.length_b   1.000
_cell.length_c   1.000
_cell.angle_alpha   90.00
_cell.angle_beta   90.00
_cell.angle_gamma   90.00
#
_symmetry.space_group_name_H-M   'P 1'
#
loop_
_entity.id
_entity.type
_entity.pdbx_description
1 polymer ?
#
loop_
_entity_poly.entity_id
_entity_poly.type
_entity_poly.pdbx_seq_one_letter_code
_entity_poly.pdbx_strand_id
1 'polypeptide(L)'
;MAIIERLEKIKLIPVAVLDHAADACSLAQALIDGGLPCAEVTFRTAAAAEAIRTMRTAFPDMLVGAGTVLTAEQAERAAEAGAQFIVSPGFNPTVVQFCLDRKLPVIPGVSSPTEIEAALGYGLTVLKFFPAEALGGLSMIKALSAPYGSVRFIPTGGINEQNLSSYLKHPAVLACGGSWMLPKDIVAAHDFKRITALTAAAVQKIAAPSQPECPVHVQEQKQPIAPLSGTGAGIAVKTAMPVVYPEHPRVVTFGEIMLRLAPPGYTRFVQTETFGATYGGAEANVAVSLAHYGIDTSFVTKLPAHEIGQNAVNALRRFGVHTGHIVRGGSRIGIYYLEKGASQRPSKVIYDRLPSSLSEADAADFDWDTIFSGASWFHFTGITPALSDKTAQLCRDACAAAKKRGITISCDLNYRKKLWSKEQARKVMQELCGSVDVCIANEEDAADVFGIVSHNTDVHSGQLNREGYEEVAAALAERFGFSSVAITLRESLSASDNNWSALLYEGKKAYYSRTYAVRIVDRVGGGDSFGAGLIYAMLKGYAPQERIDFATAASCLKHSIEGDFNAVSVDEVTLLAKGNASGRVQR
;
A
#
# COMPACT_ATOMS: atom_id res chain seq x y z
N MET A 1 43.73 12.40 -5.85
CA MET A 1 42.44 12.02 -6.50
C MET A 1 41.32 12.60 -5.66
N ALA A 2 40.37 13.33 -6.27
CA ALA A 2 39.27 13.91 -5.53
C ALA A 2 38.39 12.80 -4.90
N ILE A 3 37.75 13.07 -3.76
CA ILE A 3 36.91 12.09 -3.02
C ILE A 3 35.84 11.50 -3.94
N ILE A 4 35.20 12.33 -4.74
CA ILE A 4 34.15 11.90 -5.69
C ILE A 4 34.71 10.91 -6.74
N GLU A 5 35.90 11.11 -7.25
CA GLU A 5 36.55 10.19 -8.20
C GLU A 5 36.88 8.83 -7.51
N ARG A 6 37.21 8.85 -6.22
CA ARG A 6 37.42 7.61 -5.45
C ARG A 6 36.09 6.85 -5.31
N LEU A 7 34.99 7.53 -4.96
CA LEU A 7 33.68 6.92 -4.85
C LEU A 7 33.20 6.34 -6.20
N GLU A 8 33.46 7.06 -7.30
CA GLU A 8 33.14 6.58 -8.65
C GLU A 8 33.90 5.31 -9.03
N LYS A 9 35.15 5.17 -8.61
CA LYS A 9 35.95 3.93 -8.84
C LYS A 9 35.50 2.76 -7.96
N ILE A 10 35.14 3.05 -6.72
CA ILE A 10 34.69 2.05 -5.75
C ILE A 10 33.30 1.48 -6.11
N LYS A 11 32.43 2.29 -6.71
CA LYS A 11 31.08 1.92 -7.18
C LYS A 11 30.08 1.50 -6.08
N LEU A 12 30.51 1.09 -4.90
CA LEU A 12 29.66 0.65 -3.80
C LEU A 12 30.15 1.21 -2.46
N ILE A 13 29.23 1.83 -1.72
CA ILE A 13 29.51 2.47 -0.42
C ILE A 13 28.80 1.67 0.66
N PRO A 14 29.51 0.89 1.50
CA PRO A 14 28.92 0.23 2.65
C PRO A 14 28.38 1.23 3.66
N VAL A 15 27.09 1.14 3.98
CA VAL A 15 26.42 1.99 4.97
C VAL A 15 26.42 1.26 6.31
N ALA A 16 27.29 1.69 7.21
CA ALA A 16 27.55 1.05 8.50
C ALA A 16 26.79 1.74 9.64
N VAL A 17 26.14 0.93 10.48
CA VAL A 17 25.62 1.33 11.79
C VAL A 17 26.43 0.62 12.84
N LEU A 18 27.15 1.36 13.70
CA LEU A 18 27.96 0.81 14.78
C LEU A 18 27.42 1.29 16.12
N ASP A 19 27.05 0.36 16.97
CA ASP A 19 26.60 0.65 18.34
C ASP A 19 27.79 0.83 19.30
N HIS A 20 28.94 0.20 18.98
CA HIS A 20 30.17 0.30 19.75
C HIS A 20 31.36 0.68 18.87
N ALA A 21 32.11 1.70 19.27
CA ALA A 21 33.32 2.14 18.55
C ALA A 21 34.43 1.09 18.52
N ALA A 22 34.42 0.16 19.47
CA ALA A 22 35.39 -0.95 19.52
C ALA A 22 35.35 -1.86 18.29
N ASP A 23 34.18 -1.95 17.61
CA ASP A 23 34.00 -2.79 16.43
C ASP A 23 34.56 -2.15 15.15
N ALA A 24 34.90 -0.87 15.20
CA ALA A 24 35.28 -0.07 14.04
C ALA A 24 36.53 -0.64 13.31
N CYS A 25 37.57 -1.04 14.03
CA CYS A 25 38.78 -1.62 13.41
C CYS A 25 38.47 -2.94 12.71
N SER A 26 37.78 -3.83 13.40
CA SER A 26 37.46 -5.17 12.86
C SER A 26 36.52 -5.07 11.65
N LEU A 27 35.57 -4.15 11.68
CA LEU A 27 34.68 -3.89 10.55
C LEU A 27 35.44 -3.30 9.35
N ALA A 28 36.32 -2.32 9.59
CA ALA A 28 37.14 -1.71 8.53
C ALA A 28 38.06 -2.76 7.89
N GLN A 29 38.73 -3.60 8.67
CA GLN A 29 39.57 -4.66 8.16
C GLN A 29 38.74 -5.66 7.31
N ALA A 30 37.56 -6.06 7.79
CA ALA A 30 36.70 -6.98 7.05
C ALA A 30 36.24 -6.41 5.69
N LEU A 31 35.96 -5.10 5.62
CA LEU A 31 35.63 -4.41 4.36
C LEU A 31 36.84 -4.35 3.41
N ILE A 32 38.01 -4.04 3.93
CA ILE A 32 39.28 -4.01 3.17
C ILE A 32 39.60 -5.41 2.61
N ASP A 33 39.56 -6.43 3.47
CA ASP A 33 39.82 -7.83 3.07
C ASP A 33 38.80 -8.35 2.05
N GLY A 34 37.58 -7.84 2.11
CA GLY A 34 36.53 -8.08 1.11
C GLY A 34 36.69 -7.28 -0.21
N GLY A 35 37.72 -6.43 -0.32
CA GLY A 35 38.02 -5.65 -1.52
C GLY A 35 37.28 -4.32 -1.63
N LEU A 36 36.69 -3.81 -0.53
CA LEU A 36 35.90 -2.58 -0.51
C LEU A 36 36.40 -1.60 0.57
N PRO A 37 37.52 -0.90 0.33
CA PRO A 37 38.14 0.01 1.30
C PRO A 37 37.36 1.33 1.44
N CYS A 38 36.08 1.24 1.80
CA CYS A 38 35.18 2.37 1.97
C CYS A 38 34.13 2.08 3.03
N ALA A 39 33.69 3.11 3.79
CA ALA A 39 32.53 3.03 4.67
C ALA A 39 31.84 4.40 4.83
N GLU A 40 30.49 4.41 4.82
CA GLU A 40 29.63 5.50 5.31
C GLU A 40 29.18 5.14 6.72
N VAL A 41 29.81 5.69 7.77
CA VAL A 41 29.44 5.45 9.17
C VAL A 41 28.31 6.40 9.55
N THR A 42 27.15 5.85 9.93
CA THR A 42 25.95 6.68 10.16
C THR A 42 25.89 7.28 11.56
N PHE A 43 25.57 8.58 11.65
CA PHE A 43 25.34 9.32 12.91
C PHE A 43 24.00 8.97 13.58
N ARG A 44 23.62 7.69 13.52
CA ARG A 44 22.44 7.12 14.22
C ARG A 44 22.75 6.68 15.63
N THR A 45 24.02 6.55 15.98
CA THR A 45 24.49 6.13 17.29
C THR A 45 25.49 7.12 17.89
N ALA A 46 25.67 7.10 19.19
CA ALA A 46 26.66 7.94 19.86
C ALA A 46 28.11 7.53 19.51
N ALA A 47 28.32 6.29 19.10
CA ALA A 47 29.64 5.74 18.76
C ALA A 47 30.19 6.24 17.41
N ALA A 48 29.37 6.86 16.56
CA ALA A 48 29.72 7.16 15.18
C ALA A 48 31.01 7.98 15.01
N ALA A 49 31.15 9.10 15.75
CA ALA A 49 32.33 9.95 15.65
C ALA A 49 33.61 9.20 16.08
N GLU A 50 33.56 8.46 17.18
CA GLU A 50 34.72 7.70 17.67
C GLU A 50 35.08 6.53 16.73
N ALA A 51 34.06 5.86 16.15
CA ALA A 51 34.26 4.82 15.14
C ALA A 51 34.97 5.37 13.89
N ILE A 52 34.57 6.57 13.39
CA ILE A 52 35.24 7.24 12.28
C ILE A 52 36.70 7.53 12.63
N ARG A 53 36.96 8.13 13.81
CA ARG A 53 38.32 8.43 14.27
C ARG A 53 39.18 7.18 14.32
N THR A 54 38.67 6.11 14.87
CA THR A 54 39.33 4.82 14.98
C THR A 54 39.68 4.24 13.60
N MET A 55 38.72 4.22 12.68
CA MET A 55 38.93 3.74 11.30
C MET A 55 39.99 4.60 10.58
N ARG A 56 39.89 5.92 10.69
CA ARG A 56 40.82 6.86 10.04
C ARG A 56 42.26 6.74 10.56
N THR A 57 42.41 6.50 11.86
CA THR A 57 43.73 6.33 12.48
C THR A 57 44.35 4.98 12.10
N ALA A 58 43.59 3.89 12.15
CA ALA A 58 44.09 2.56 11.88
C ALA A 58 44.27 2.27 10.37
N PHE A 59 43.46 2.88 9.51
CA PHE A 59 43.43 2.64 8.06
C PHE A 59 43.42 3.95 7.26
N PRO A 60 44.55 4.68 7.18
CA PRO A 60 44.64 6.00 6.54
C PRO A 60 44.21 6.02 5.08
N ASP A 61 44.38 4.92 4.35
CA ASP A 61 44.05 4.78 2.93
C ASP A 61 42.57 4.44 2.69
N MET A 62 41.84 3.97 3.72
CA MET A 62 40.41 3.71 3.62
C MET A 62 39.62 4.99 3.45
N LEU A 63 38.59 4.99 2.59
CA LEU A 63 37.68 6.10 2.40
C LEU A 63 36.56 6.03 3.44
N VAL A 64 36.58 6.90 4.44
CA VAL A 64 35.60 6.92 5.53
C VAL A 64 34.82 8.22 5.51
N GLY A 65 33.49 8.12 5.39
CA GLY A 65 32.58 9.23 5.47
C GLY A 65 31.56 9.11 6.60
N ALA A 66 30.89 10.20 6.91
CA ALA A 66 29.81 10.25 7.88
C ALA A 66 28.45 10.30 7.16
N GLY A 67 27.55 9.37 7.48
CA GLY A 67 26.18 9.28 6.97
C GLY A 67 25.14 9.70 7.98
N THR A 68 23.92 9.97 7.49
CA THR A 68 22.79 10.38 8.34
C THR A 68 23.09 11.64 9.17
N VAL A 69 23.87 12.56 8.58
CA VAL A 69 24.19 13.85 9.22
C VAL A 69 23.01 14.80 9.00
N LEU A 70 22.40 15.25 10.09
CA LEU A 70 21.16 16.02 10.09
C LEU A 70 21.37 17.49 10.50
N THR A 71 22.46 17.80 11.23
CA THR A 71 22.75 19.13 11.76
C THR A 71 24.20 19.54 11.48
N ALA A 72 24.47 20.85 11.55
CA ALA A 72 25.83 21.39 11.42
C ALA A 72 26.76 20.87 12.53
N GLU A 73 26.26 20.71 13.76
CA GLU A 73 27.02 20.18 14.88
C GLU A 73 27.44 18.72 14.64
N GLN A 74 26.57 17.91 14.03
CA GLN A 74 26.94 16.56 13.62
C GLN A 74 27.99 16.57 12.53
N ALA A 75 27.88 17.49 11.54
CA ALA A 75 28.89 17.64 10.50
C ALA A 75 30.24 18.09 11.06
N GLU A 76 30.25 18.98 12.05
CA GLU A 76 31.46 19.39 12.76
C GLU A 76 32.13 18.24 13.49
N ARG A 77 31.38 17.49 14.29
CA ARG A 77 31.88 16.30 15.00
C ARG A 77 32.42 15.25 14.03
N ALA A 78 31.78 15.10 12.86
CA ALA A 78 32.24 14.19 11.83
C ALA A 78 33.58 14.66 11.22
N ALA A 79 33.70 15.96 10.93
CA ALA A 79 34.93 16.56 10.41
C ALA A 79 36.10 16.43 11.42
N GLU A 80 35.87 16.73 12.68
CA GLU A 80 36.86 16.57 13.78
C GLU A 80 37.28 15.10 14.00
N ALA A 81 36.37 14.16 13.73
CA ALA A 81 36.67 12.73 13.72
C ALA A 81 37.45 12.26 12.49
N GLY A 82 37.66 13.13 11.49
CA GLY A 82 38.39 12.85 10.27
C GLY A 82 37.55 12.25 9.13
N ALA A 83 36.23 12.45 9.13
CA ALA A 83 35.38 12.08 8.01
C ALA A 83 35.82 12.81 6.74
N GLN A 84 35.93 12.10 5.63
CA GLN A 84 36.42 12.62 4.35
C GLN A 84 35.31 13.10 3.45
N PHE A 85 34.07 12.71 3.74
CA PHE A 85 32.85 13.20 3.09
C PHE A 85 31.67 13.10 4.03
N ILE A 86 30.66 13.93 3.78
CA ILE A 86 29.40 13.97 4.55
C ILE A 86 28.24 13.53 3.66
N VAL A 87 27.34 12.73 4.20
CA VAL A 87 26.10 12.29 3.53
C VAL A 87 24.92 12.59 4.45
N SER A 88 23.93 13.31 3.92
CA SER A 88 22.66 13.55 4.62
C SER A 88 21.51 12.77 3.95
N PRO A 89 20.46 12.40 4.69
CA PRO A 89 19.31 11.69 4.10
C PRO A 89 18.42 12.57 3.22
N GLY A 90 18.47 13.89 3.43
CA GLY A 90 17.74 14.90 2.66
C GLY A 90 18.60 16.14 2.44
N PHE A 91 18.08 17.10 1.67
CA PHE A 91 18.75 18.38 1.42
C PHE A 91 18.52 19.33 2.60
N ASN A 92 19.56 19.56 3.40
CA ASN A 92 19.54 20.55 4.49
C ASN A 92 20.53 21.69 4.16
N PRO A 93 20.02 22.91 3.85
CA PRO A 93 20.87 24.05 3.48
C PRO A 93 21.94 24.39 4.51
N THR A 94 21.62 24.29 5.80
CA THR A 94 22.56 24.59 6.89
C THR A 94 23.73 23.61 6.92
N VAL A 95 23.48 22.31 6.75
CA VAL A 95 24.53 21.28 6.68
C VAL A 95 25.36 21.46 5.42
N VAL A 96 24.70 21.71 4.28
CA VAL A 96 25.38 21.92 2.99
C VAL A 96 26.33 23.13 3.07
N GLN A 97 25.83 24.29 3.53
CA GLN A 97 26.62 25.49 3.66
C GLN A 97 27.82 25.28 4.60
N PHE A 98 27.60 24.67 5.77
CA PHE A 98 28.67 24.35 6.71
C PHE A 98 29.77 23.50 6.08
N CYS A 99 29.42 22.49 5.29
CA CYS A 99 30.39 21.63 4.62
C CYS A 99 31.17 22.42 3.51
N LEU A 100 30.48 23.23 2.72
CA LEU A 100 31.08 24.03 1.67
C LEU A 100 32.08 25.03 2.23
N ASP A 101 31.76 25.75 3.32
CA ASP A 101 32.62 26.70 3.99
C ASP A 101 33.94 26.06 4.47
N ARG A 102 33.89 24.78 4.83
CA ARG A 102 35.03 23.96 5.28
C ARG A 102 35.70 23.16 4.16
N LYS A 103 35.22 23.28 2.92
CA LYS A 103 35.70 22.51 1.75
C LYS A 103 35.60 20.98 2.00
N LEU A 104 34.63 20.57 2.78
CA LEU A 104 34.34 19.18 3.08
C LEU A 104 33.32 18.65 2.06
N PRO A 105 33.63 17.62 1.27
CA PRO A 105 32.71 17.07 0.30
C PRO A 105 31.38 16.66 0.94
N VAL A 106 30.26 17.14 0.41
CA VAL A 106 28.91 16.83 0.89
C VAL A 106 28.06 16.26 -0.23
N ILE A 107 27.33 15.19 0.08
CA ILE A 107 26.44 14.45 -0.81
C ILE A 107 25.06 14.47 -0.16
N PRO A 108 24.27 15.54 -0.37
CA PRO A 108 22.94 15.65 0.23
C PRO A 108 21.96 14.68 -0.43
N GLY A 109 20.99 14.20 0.37
CA GLY A 109 19.88 13.41 -0.12
C GLY A 109 18.88 14.26 -0.90
N VAL A 110 18.34 13.70 -1.98
CA VAL A 110 17.28 14.30 -2.78
C VAL A 110 16.28 13.22 -3.20
N SER A 111 15.03 13.65 -3.41
CA SER A 111 13.93 12.80 -3.83
C SER A 111 13.05 13.44 -4.92
N SER A 112 13.27 14.73 -5.19
CA SER A 112 12.43 15.54 -6.07
C SER A 112 13.23 16.52 -6.93
N PRO A 113 12.65 17.00 -8.06
CA PRO A 113 13.24 18.09 -8.87
C PRO A 113 13.62 19.32 -8.05
N THR A 114 12.74 19.77 -7.15
CA THR A 114 12.98 20.96 -6.32
C THR A 114 14.24 20.82 -5.45
N GLU A 115 14.47 19.64 -4.87
CA GLU A 115 15.68 19.40 -4.07
C GLU A 115 16.95 19.31 -4.94
N ILE A 116 16.83 18.76 -6.15
CA ILE A 116 17.92 18.76 -7.13
C ILE A 116 18.29 20.20 -7.52
N GLU A 117 17.30 21.03 -7.85
CA GLU A 117 17.52 22.45 -8.19
C GLU A 117 18.12 23.21 -7.01
N ALA A 118 17.66 22.97 -5.79
CA ALA A 118 18.26 23.53 -4.60
C ALA A 118 19.74 23.12 -4.47
N ALA A 119 20.07 21.84 -4.67
CA ALA A 119 21.45 21.36 -4.62
C ALA A 119 22.33 21.97 -5.73
N LEU A 120 21.79 22.08 -6.95
CA LEU A 120 22.47 22.76 -8.08
C LEU A 120 22.77 24.23 -7.79
N GLY A 121 21.87 24.93 -7.08
CA GLY A 121 22.09 26.31 -6.62
C GLY A 121 23.32 26.47 -5.70
N TYR A 122 23.73 25.39 -5.01
CA TYR A 122 24.96 25.30 -4.22
C TYR A 122 26.15 24.73 -5.01
N GLY A 123 26.00 24.49 -6.31
CA GLY A 123 27.06 23.92 -7.16
C GLY A 123 27.28 22.42 -6.98
N LEU A 124 26.34 21.70 -6.33
CA LEU A 124 26.45 20.27 -6.08
C LEU A 124 25.82 19.47 -7.23
N THR A 125 26.63 18.62 -7.87
CA THR A 125 26.20 17.77 -9.00
C THR A 125 26.23 16.28 -8.67
N VAL A 126 26.71 15.88 -7.49
CA VAL A 126 26.65 14.50 -6.99
C VAL A 126 25.73 14.46 -5.80
N LEU A 127 24.63 13.72 -5.93
CA LEU A 127 23.52 13.72 -4.98
C LEU A 127 23.18 12.29 -4.56
N LYS A 128 22.83 12.10 -3.29
CA LYS A 128 22.28 10.84 -2.81
C LYS A 128 20.80 10.77 -3.21
N PHE A 129 20.42 9.74 -3.93
CA PHE A 129 19.00 9.46 -4.16
C PHE A 129 18.49 8.52 -3.08
N PHE A 130 17.63 9.02 -2.18
CA PHE A 130 17.22 8.28 -0.98
C PHE A 130 15.79 8.59 -0.55
N PRO A 131 15.03 7.55 -0.15
CA PRO A 131 15.30 6.10 -0.24
C PRO A 131 15.04 5.55 -1.66
N ALA A 132 16.06 4.99 -2.33
CA ALA A 132 16.06 4.78 -3.76
C ALA A 132 14.92 3.86 -4.25
N GLU A 133 14.83 2.63 -3.76
CA GLU A 133 13.81 1.67 -4.22
C GLU A 133 12.39 2.15 -3.89
N ALA A 134 12.18 2.70 -2.69
CA ALA A 134 10.89 3.21 -2.26
C ALA A 134 10.39 4.42 -3.09
N LEU A 135 11.30 5.13 -3.76
CA LEU A 135 10.99 6.27 -4.62
C LEU A 135 10.93 5.90 -6.12
N GLY A 136 10.79 4.62 -6.46
CA GLY A 136 10.67 4.14 -7.84
C GLY A 136 12.00 3.73 -8.47
N GLY A 137 13.05 3.63 -7.68
CA GLY A 137 14.31 2.99 -8.06
C GLY A 137 14.98 3.58 -9.29
N LEU A 138 15.49 2.71 -10.14
CA LEU A 138 16.17 3.09 -11.38
C LEU A 138 15.24 3.83 -12.36
N SER A 139 13.95 3.54 -12.35
CA SER A 139 12.96 4.22 -13.19
C SER A 139 12.87 5.71 -12.84
N MET A 140 12.86 6.04 -11.54
CA MET A 140 12.85 7.44 -11.09
C MET A 140 14.16 8.15 -11.39
N ILE A 141 15.30 7.49 -11.23
CA ILE A 141 16.60 8.07 -11.62
C ILE A 141 16.64 8.39 -13.11
N LYS A 142 16.11 7.51 -13.97
CA LYS A 142 15.99 7.77 -15.41
C LYS A 142 15.15 9.02 -15.68
N ALA A 143 14.01 9.15 -15.02
CA ALA A 143 13.14 10.31 -15.18
C ALA A 143 13.80 11.61 -14.69
N LEU A 144 14.45 11.58 -13.51
CA LEU A 144 15.14 12.74 -12.95
C LEU A 144 16.40 13.14 -13.75
N SER A 145 17.16 12.17 -14.26
CA SER A 145 18.39 12.47 -15.02
C SER A 145 18.12 13.09 -16.38
N ALA A 146 16.93 12.92 -16.96
CA ALA A 146 16.60 13.48 -18.26
C ALA A 146 16.68 15.03 -18.31
N PRO A 147 16.07 15.79 -17.39
CA PRO A 147 16.21 17.24 -17.34
C PRO A 147 17.53 17.71 -16.69
N TYR A 148 18.19 16.89 -15.87
CA TYR A 148 19.38 17.25 -15.10
C TYR A 148 20.62 16.48 -15.52
N GLY A 149 21.01 16.57 -16.79
CA GLY A 149 22.10 15.78 -17.40
C GLY A 149 23.48 15.93 -16.75
N SER A 150 23.73 16.99 -15.97
CA SER A 150 24.96 17.17 -15.20
C SER A 150 24.96 16.48 -13.84
N VAL A 151 23.80 16.00 -13.37
CA VAL A 151 23.66 15.39 -12.04
C VAL A 151 23.98 13.90 -12.09
N ARG A 152 24.78 13.46 -11.14
CA ARG A 152 25.11 12.05 -10.89
C ARG A 152 24.53 11.62 -9.54
N PHE A 153 23.90 10.46 -9.51
CA PHE A 153 23.22 9.97 -8.31
C PHE A 153 24.00 8.87 -7.62
N ILE A 154 23.86 8.84 -6.29
CA ILE A 154 24.25 7.71 -5.44
C ILE A 154 22.97 7.14 -4.81
N PRO A 155 22.25 6.23 -5.50
CA PRO A 155 21.08 5.58 -4.96
C PRO A 155 21.43 4.79 -3.71
N THR A 156 20.61 4.98 -2.66
CA THR A 156 20.75 4.32 -1.36
C THR A 156 19.36 3.99 -0.81
N GLY A 157 19.22 2.84 -0.16
CA GLY A 157 17.93 2.35 0.38
C GLY A 157 17.24 1.38 -0.57
N GLY A 158 17.19 0.10 -0.15
CA GLY A 158 16.68 -1.00 -0.96
C GLY A 158 17.65 -1.56 -1.99
N ILE A 159 18.88 -1.00 -2.10
CA ILE A 159 19.92 -1.60 -2.94
C ILE A 159 20.42 -2.88 -2.29
N ASN A 160 20.53 -3.93 -3.12
CA ASN A 160 20.91 -5.27 -2.70
C ASN A 160 21.71 -5.98 -3.80
N GLU A 161 22.07 -7.24 -3.57
CA GLU A 161 22.87 -8.04 -4.50
C GLU A 161 22.20 -8.25 -5.86
N GLN A 162 20.86 -8.31 -5.90
CA GLN A 162 20.08 -8.59 -7.10
C GLN A 162 19.95 -7.36 -8.01
N ASN A 163 19.80 -6.16 -7.44
CA ASN A 163 19.54 -4.94 -8.22
C ASN A 163 20.80 -4.05 -8.45
N LEU A 164 21.89 -4.25 -7.70
CA LEU A 164 23.12 -3.45 -7.79
C LEU A 164 23.62 -3.25 -9.24
N SER A 165 23.75 -4.34 -9.99
CA SER A 165 24.28 -4.30 -11.35
C SER A 165 23.41 -3.49 -12.30
N SER A 166 22.08 -3.50 -12.13
CA SER A 166 21.14 -2.72 -12.93
C SER A 166 21.33 -1.22 -12.71
N TYR A 167 21.54 -0.81 -11.46
CA TYR A 167 21.83 0.58 -11.13
C TYR A 167 23.16 1.05 -11.70
N LEU A 168 24.23 0.29 -11.50
CA LEU A 168 25.58 0.65 -11.94
C LEU A 168 25.75 0.74 -13.45
N LYS A 169 24.86 0.12 -14.24
CA LYS A 169 24.81 0.24 -15.71
C LYS A 169 24.27 1.60 -16.17
N HIS A 170 23.58 2.32 -15.33
CA HIS A 170 22.96 3.60 -15.73
C HIS A 170 23.98 4.75 -15.65
N PRO A 171 24.15 5.58 -16.72
CA PRO A 171 25.20 6.59 -16.79
C PRO A 171 25.06 7.70 -15.74
N ALA A 172 23.84 7.99 -15.28
CA ALA A 172 23.60 8.97 -14.21
C ALA A 172 23.89 8.42 -12.80
N VAL A 173 24.24 7.13 -12.64
CA VAL A 173 24.60 6.54 -11.35
C VAL A 173 26.11 6.54 -11.21
N LEU A 174 26.62 7.24 -10.18
CA LEU A 174 28.04 7.33 -9.88
C LEU A 174 28.51 6.09 -9.09
N ALA A 175 27.79 5.76 -8.04
CA ALA A 175 28.00 4.63 -7.15
C ALA A 175 26.67 4.27 -6.48
N CYS A 176 26.60 3.16 -5.74
CA CYS A 176 25.43 2.78 -4.94
C CYS A 176 25.78 2.73 -3.45
N GLY A 177 24.86 3.16 -2.58
CA GLY A 177 24.97 2.96 -1.13
C GLY A 177 24.17 1.71 -0.71
N GLY A 178 24.76 0.82 0.08
CA GLY A 178 24.10 -0.42 0.52
C GLY A 178 24.54 -0.90 1.90
N SER A 179 23.66 -1.62 2.56
CA SER A 179 23.94 -2.17 3.91
C SER A 179 23.82 -3.70 4.00
N TRP A 180 23.45 -4.39 2.92
CA TRP A 180 23.20 -5.84 2.94
C TRP A 180 24.46 -6.68 3.25
N MET A 181 25.67 -6.14 3.00
CA MET A 181 26.93 -6.77 3.38
C MET A 181 27.26 -6.58 4.86
N LEU A 182 26.51 -5.74 5.57
CA LEU A 182 26.67 -5.39 6.98
C LEU A 182 25.37 -5.66 7.77
N PRO A 183 24.83 -6.91 7.79
CA PRO A 183 23.63 -7.21 8.56
C PRO A 183 23.87 -6.94 10.05
N LYS A 184 22.90 -6.33 10.73
CA LYS A 184 23.06 -5.90 12.14
C LYS A 184 23.34 -7.05 13.10
N ASP A 185 22.72 -8.18 12.90
CA ASP A 185 22.91 -9.41 13.67
C ASP A 185 24.33 -9.95 13.52
N ILE A 186 24.92 -9.91 12.33
CA ILE A 186 26.28 -10.37 12.06
C ILE A 186 27.32 -9.42 12.66
N VAL A 187 27.08 -8.09 12.58
CA VAL A 187 27.92 -7.09 13.23
C VAL A 187 27.88 -7.25 14.76
N ALA A 188 26.68 -7.40 15.34
CA ALA A 188 26.50 -7.61 16.78
C ALA A 188 27.10 -8.94 17.28
N ALA A 189 27.12 -9.96 16.43
CA ALA A 189 27.77 -11.25 16.72
C ALA A 189 29.29 -11.23 16.53
N HIS A 190 29.87 -10.10 16.10
CA HIS A 190 31.31 -9.95 15.77
C HIS A 190 31.82 -10.96 14.73
N ASP A 191 30.93 -11.44 13.83
CA ASP A 191 31.32 -12.36 12.75
C ASP A 191 31.87 -11.57 11.54
N PHE A 192 33.05 -10.99 11.75
CA PHE A 192 33.70 -10.19 10.70
C PHE A 192 34.19 -11.03 9.52
N LYS A 193 34.40 -12.34 9.70
CA LYS A 193 34.72 -13.26 8.58
C LYS A 193 33.52 -13.35 7.62
N ARG A 194 32.33 -13.40 8.16
CA ARG A 194 31.10 -13.38 7.34
C ARG A 194 30.93 -12.07 6.61
N ILE A 195 31.24 -10.94 7.25
CA ILE A 195 31.23 -9.60 6.61
C ILE A 195 32.22 -9.56 5.44
N THR A 196 33.45 -10.08 5.61
CA THR A 196 34.42 -10.18 4.52
C THR A 196 33.87 -10.97 3.35
N ALA A 197 33.25 -12.13 3.59
CA ALA A 197 32.67 -12.96 2.55
C ALA A 197 31.50 -12.25 1.80
N LEU A 198 30.60 -11.58 2.53
CA LEU A 198 29.50 -10.81 1.94
C LEU A 198 30.02 -9.61 1.12
N THR A 199 31.05 -8.95 1.61
CA THR A 199 31.68 -7.82 0.91
C THR A 199 32.37 -8.30 -0.37
N ALA A 200 33.12 -9.41 -0.33
CA ALA A 200 33.75 -9.99 -1.52
C ALA A 200 32.71 -10.40 -2.59
N ALA A 201 31.60 -11.00 -2.16
CA ALA A 201 30.49 -11.33 -3.05
C ALA A 201 29.90 -10.08 -3.72
N ALA A 202 29.72 -8.99 -2.97
CA ALA A 202 29.24 -7.71 -3.51
C ALA A 202 30.24 -7.12 -4.53
N VAL A 203 31.53 -7.17 -4.26
CA VAL A 203 32.60 -6.71 -5.19
C VAL A 203 32.62 -7.52 -6.47
N GLN A 204 32.43 -8.84 -6.42
CA GLN A 204 32.35 -9.68 -7.60
C GLN A 204 31.20 -9.27 -8.52
N LYS A 205 30.05 -8.83 -7.99
CA LYS A 205 28.92 -8.32 -8.79
C LYS A 205 29.24 -7.02 -9.52
N ILE A 206 30.16 -6.22 -8.98
CA ILE A 206 30.62 -4.98 -9.64
C ILE A 206 31.56 -5.31 -10.81
N ALA A 207 32.39 -6.35 -10.66
CA ALA A 207 33.43 -6.74 -11.61
C ALA A 207 32.93 -7.64 -12.75
N ALA A 208 31.75 -8.29 -12.61
CA ALA A 208 31.24 -9.24 -13.59
C ALA A 208 30.87 -8.54 -14.92
N PRO A 209 31.44 -8.95 -16.06
CA PRO A 209 30.99 -8.47 -17.36
C PRO A 209 29.54 -8.90 -17.59
N SER A 210 28.75 -8.01 -18.16
CA SER A 210 27.34 -8.24 -18.52
C SER A 210 27.20 -9.46 -19.41
N GLN A 211 26.69 -10.58 -18.89
CA GLN A 211 26.14 -11.61 -19.75
C GLN A 211 24.85 -11.08 -20.41
N PRO A 212 24.68 -11.25 -21.73
CA PRO A 212 23.42 -10.92 -22.36
C PRO A 212 22.31 -11.83 -21.81
N GLU A 213 21.17 -11.24 -21.51
CA GLU A 213 19.97 -11.97 -21.10
C GLU A 213 19.64 -13.02 -22.16
N CYS A 214 19.73 -14.28 -21.78
CA CYS A 214 19.26 -15.39 -22.60
C CYS A 214 17.73 -15.37 -22.60
N PRO A 215 17.05 -15.38 -23.75
CA PRO A 215 15.61 -15.46 -23.79
C PRO A 215 15.18 -16.81 -23.21
N VAL A 216 14.38 -16.78 -22.17
CA VAL A 216 13.79 -17.99 -21.59
C VAL A 216 12.77 -18.53 -22.57
N HIS A 217 13.15 -19.57 -23.29
CA HIS A 217 12.21 -20.44 -23.98
C HIS A 217 11.48 -21.28 -22.97
N VAL A 218 10.22 -20.94 -22.73
CA VAL A 218 9.29 -21.78 -21.96
C VAL A 218 8.90 -22.94 -22.87
N GLN A 219 9.46 -24.11 -22.63
CA GLN A 219 8.93 -25.35 -23.18
C GLN A 219 7.77 -25.82 -22.31
N GLU A 220 6.57 -25.76 -22.87
CA GLU A 220 5.39 -26.41 -22.28
C GLU A 220 5.58 -27.94 -22.29
N GLN A 221 5.75 -28.53 -21.13
CA GLN A 221 5.52 -29.95 -20.93
C GLN A 221 4.18 -30.15 -20.24
N LYS A 222 3.18 -30.49 -21.02
CA LYS A 222 1.90 -30.99 -20.54
C LYS A 222 2.06 -32.42 -20.06
N GLN A 223 1.90 -32.66 -18.75
CA GLN A 223 1.57 -34.01 -18.24
C GLN A 223 0.13 -33.99 -17.70
N PRO A 224 -0.70 -34.98 -18.03
CA PRO A 224 -2.09 -35.03 -17.64
C PRO A 224 -2.23 -35.50 -16.20
N ILE A 225 -2.97 -34.75 -15.38
CA ILE A 225 -3.34 -35.11 -14.02
C ILE A 225 -4.58 -35.99 -14.09
N ALA A 226 -4.50 -37.16 -13.47
CA ALA A 226 -5.60 -38.12 -13.34
C ALA A 226 -6.72 -37.60 -12.43
N PRO A 227 -7.99 -37.93 -12.70
CA PRO A 227 -9.11 -37.43 -11.92
C PRO A 227 -9.25 -38.15 -10.59
N LEU A 228 -9.35 -37.36 -9.50
CA LEU A 228 -9.75 -37.85 -8.20
C LEU A 228 -11.27 -38.04 -8.18
N SER A 229 -11.70 -39.29 -8.08
CA SER A 229 -13.10 -39.68 -7.87
C SER A 229 -13.52 -39.47 -6.41
N GLY A 230 -14.38 -38.50 -6.17
CA GLY A 230 -15.08 -38.29 -4.90
C GLY A 230 -16.53 -37.92 -5.18
N THR A 231 -17.43 -38.85 -4.89
CA THR A 231 -18.88 -38.68 -5.02
C THR A 231 -19.41 -37.71 -3.98
N GLY A 232 -19.76 -36.49 -4.43
CA GLY A 232 -20.53 -35.51 -3.65
C GLY A 232 -21.65 -34.95 -4.52
N ALA A 233 -22.87 -34.93 -4.00
CA ALA A 233 -24.09 -34.54 -4.69
C ALA A 233 -23.97 -33.18 -5.39
N GLY A 234 -24.24 -33.14 -6.68
CA GLY A 234 -24.09 -31.96 -7.53
C GLY A 234 -25.07 -30.86 -7.16
N ILE A 235 -24.50 -29.75 -6.69
CA ILE A 235 -25.15 -28.43 -6.75
C ILE A 235 -24.97 -27.95 -8.19
N ALA A 236 -26.08 -27.76 -8.90
CA ALA A 236 -26.07 -27.28 -10.28
C ALA A 236 -25.33 -25.94 -10.35
N VAL A 237 -24.17 -25.92 -11.00
CA VAL A 237 -23.46 -24.69 -11.34
C VAL A 237 -24.38 -23.92 -12.30
N LYS A 238 -24.95 -22.82 -11.82
CA LYS A 238 -25.66 -21.86 -12.67
C LYS A 238 -24.66 -21.32 -13.67
N THR A 239 -24.73 -21.76 -14.93
CA THR A 239 -24.13 -21.04 -16.05
C THR A 239 -24.85 -19.71 -16.11
N ALA A 240 -24.25 -18.66 -15.56
CA ALA A 240 -24.81 -17.34 -15.55
C ALA A 240 -24.87 -16.84 -17.00
N MET A 241 -26.08 -16.70 -17.53
CA MET A 241 -26.30 -15.83 -18.71
C MET A 241 -25.86 -14.42 -18.31
N PRO A 242 -25.24 -13.64 -19.23
CA PRO A 242 -24.83 -12.28 -18.91
C PRO A 242 -26.05 -11.49 -18.45
N VAL A 243 -26.01 -11.01 -17.21
CA VAL A 243 -27.06 -10.14 -16.64
C VAL A 243 -26.99 -8.82 -17.40
N VAL A 244 -28.06 -8.49 -18.11
CA VAL A 244 -28.19 -7.19 -18.78
C VAL A 244 -28.88 -6.24 -17.81
N TYR A 245 -28.15 -5.21 -17.38
CA TYR A 245 -28.70 -4.17 -16.51
C TYR A 245 -29.44 -3.10 -17.34
N PRO A 246 -30.42 -2.39 -16.75
CA PRO A 246 -31.10 -1.26 -17.42
C PRO A 246 -30.08 -0.14 -17.72
N GLU A 247 -30.42 0.72 -18.66
CA GLU A 247 -29.61 1.88 -19.06
C GLU A 247 -29.27 2.80 -17.87
N HIS A 248 -30.26 2.95 -16.97
CA HIS A 248 -30.15 3.71 -15.72
C HIS A 248 -30.29 2.77 -14.50
N PRO A 249 -29.22 2.03 -14.13
CA PRO A 249 -29.29 1.11 -13.01
C PRO A 249 -29.31 1.87 -11.68
N ARG A 250 -30.15 1.39 -10.74
CA ARG A 250 -30.18 1.90 -9.38
C ARG A 250 -29.51 0.95 -8.42
N VAL A 251 -28.60 1.50 -7.58
CA VAL A 251 -27.87 0.75 -6.55
C VAL A 251 -28.39 1.13 -5.17
N VAL A 252 -28.59 0.13 -4.31
CA VAL A 252 -28.89 0.32 -2.89
C VAL A 252 -27.73 -0.22 -2.08
N THR A 253 -27.23 0.57 -1.14
CA THR A 253 -26.23 0.12 -0.16
C THR A 253 -26.79 0.23 1.25
N PHE A 254 -26.50 -0.76 2.12
CA PHE A 254 -27.01 -0.81 3.50
C PHE A 254 -25.87 -1.01 4.48
N GLY A 255 -25.70 -0.06 5.41
CA GLY A 255 -24.66 -0.15 6.41
C GLY A 255 -24.55 1.06 7.32
N GLU A 256 -23.45 1.16 8.04
CA GLU A 256 -23.20 2.21 8.99
C GLU A 256 -22.37 3.35 8.39
N ILE A 257 -22.75 4.59 8.72
CA ILE A 257 -21.92 5.77 8.54
C ILE A 257 -21.52 6.31 9.92
N MET A 258 -20.25 6.63 10.10
CA MET A 258 -19.68 7.12 11.35
C MET A 258 -19.11 8.52 11.18
N LEU A 259 -19.02 9.25 12.31
CA LEU A 259 -18.23 10.46 12.41
C LEU A 259 -16.75 10.09 12.55
N ARG A 260 -15.94 10.56 11.61
CA ARG A 260 -14.47 10.45 11.68
C ARG A 260 -13.88 11.69 12.31
N LEU A 261 -13.04 11.51 13.31
CA LEU A 261 -12.24 12.55 13.94
C LEU A 261 -10.76 12.26 13.70
N ALA A 262 -10.05 13.16 13.01
CA ALA A 262 -8.65 12.98 12.69
C ALA A 262 -7.83 14.22 13.07
N PRO A 263 -6.64 14.05 13.73
CA PRO A 263 -5.69 15.13 13.89
C PRO A 263 -5.25 15.70 12.54
N PRO A 264 -4.88 16.98 12.46
CA PRO A 264 -4.37 17.56 11.23
C PRO A 264 -3.02 16.93 10.80
N GLY A 265 -2.87 16.65 9.52
CA GLY A 265 -1.63 16.11 8.94
C GLY A 265 -1.22 14.78 9.58
N TYR A 266 0.00 14.71 10.11
CA TYR A 266 0.57 13.53 10.78
C TYR A 266 0.72 13.71 12.29
N THR A 267 0.02 14.69 12.88
CA THR A 267 -0.01 14.94 14.34
C THR A 267 -0.57 13.71 15.05
N ARG A 268 0.04 13.34 16.17
CA ARG A 268 -0.39 12.20 16.97
C ARG A 268 -1.58 12.54 17.86
N PHE A 269 -2.36 11.53 18.25
CA PHE A 269 -3.47 11.72 19.20
C PHE A 269 -3.03 12.40 20.52
N VAL A 270 -1.83 12.07 20.99
CA VAL A 270 -1.27 12.64 22.23
C VAL A 270 -0.68 14.04 22.08
N GLN A 271 -0.68 14.60 20.88
CA GLN A 271 -0.12 15.93 20.57
C GLN A 271 -1.20 16.91 20.08
N THR A 272 -2.37 16.39 19.65
CA THR A 272 -3.37 17.23 19.01
C THR A 272 -4.25 17.94 20.02
N GLU A 273 -4.55 19.19 19.75
CA GLU A 273 -5.56 19.99 20.45
C GLU A 273 -6.85 20.12 19.64
N THR A 274 -6.82 19.73 18.35
CA THR A 274 -7.95 19.87 17.42
C THR A 274 -8.14 18.61 16.59
N PHE A 275 -9.38 18.36 16.17
CA PHE A 275 -9.73 17.27 15.26
C PHE A 275 -10.54 17.83 14.08
N GLY A 276 -10.15 17.46 12.88
CA GLY A 276 -10.99 17.59 11.70
C GLY A 276 -12.12 16.55 11.76
N ALA A 277 -13.35 16.99 11.50
CA ALA A 277 -14.55 16.15 11.49
C ALA A 277 -14.99 15.86 10.05
N THR A 278 -15.07 14.58 9.68
CA THR A 278 -15.60 14.10 8.42
C THR A 278 -16.50 12.89 8.66
N TYR A 279 -17.10 12.34 7.62
CA TYR A 279 -17.96 11.17 7.71
C TYR A 279 -17.45 10.07 6.80
N GLY A 280 -17.63 8.82 7.22
CA GLY A 280 -17.27 7.65 6.43
C GLY A 280 -17.89 6.37 6.99
N GLY A 281 -17.95 5.37 6.15
CA GLY A 281 -18.47 4.04 6.44
C GLY A 281 -18.43 3.23 5.15
N ALA A 282 -18.13 1.94 5.22
CA ALA A 282 -17.82 1.15 4.03
C ALA A 282 -18.90 1.29 2.94
N GLU A 283 -20.16 1.01 3.27
CA GLU A 283 -21.27 1.07 2.33
C GLU A 283 -21.65 2.52 1.92
N ALA A 284 -21.40 3.49 2.82
CA ALA A 284 -21.55 4.91 2.51
C ALA A 284 -20.47 5.38 1.53
N ASN A 285 -19.22 4.91 1.68
CA ASN A 285 -18.12 5.20 0.77
C ASN A 285 -18.39 4.63 -0.63
N VAL A 286 -18.94 3.40 -0.70
CA VAL A 286 -19.38 2.78 -1.96
C VAL A 286 -20.48 3.62 -2.61
N ALA A 287 -21.49 4.04 -1.83
CA ALA A 287 -22.59 4.87 -2.33
C ALA A 287 -22.09 6.20 -2.91
N VAL A 288 -21.18 6.88 -2.21
CA VAL A 288 -20.60 8.16 -2.68
C VAL A 288 -19.79 7.96 -3.95
N SER A 289 -18.97 6.91 -4.03
CA SER A 289 -18.18 6.62 -5.24
C SER A 289 -19.09 6.36 -6.45
N LEU A 290 -20.14 5.55 -6.28
CA LEU A 290 -21.09 5.24 -7.36
C LEU A 290 -21.88 6.47 -7.80
N ALA A 291 -22.34 7.31 -6.87
CA ALA A 291 -23.00 8.55 -7.19
C ALA A 291 -22.07 9.50 -7.97
N HIS A 292 -20.78 9.56 -7.61
CA HIS A 292 -19.76 10.31 -8.34
C HIS A 292 -19.54 9.79 -9.77
N TYR A 293 -19.71 8.47 -9.97
CA TYR A 293 -19.66 7.83 -11.29
C TYR A 293 -20.98 7.96 -12.08
N GLY A 294 -21.95 8.72 -11.58
CA GLY A 294 -23.24 8.98 -12.25
C GLY A 294 -24.23 7.82 -12.15
N ILE A 295 -24.09 6.93 -11.18
CA ILE A 295 -25.07 5.88 -10.88
C ILE A 295 -26.10 6.40 -9.88
N ASP A 296 -27.38 6.16 -10.14
CA ASP A 296 -28.46 6.39 -9.17
C ASP A 296 -28.24 5.51 -7.93
N THR A 297 -27.88 6.12 -6.81
CA THR A 297 -27.46 5.39 -5.62
C THR A 297 -28.17 5.86 -4.37
N SER A 298 -28.77 4.91 -3.63
CA SER A 298 -29.42 5.14 -2.35
C SER A 298 -28.62 4.49 -1.22
N PHE A 299 -28.39 5.24 -0.14
CA PHE A 299 -27.80 4.70 1.08
C PHE A 299 -28.88 4.51 2.16
N VAL A 300 -28.91 3.32 2.73
CA VAL A 300 -29.87 2.91 3.76
C VAL A 300 -29.16 2.72 5.08
N THR A 301 -29.66 3.38 6.12
CA THR A 301 -29.12 3.30 7.49
C THR A 301 -30.11 3.88 8.49
N LYS A 302 -29.75 3.82 9.79
CA LYS A 302 -30.45 4.56 10.84
C LYS A 302 -29.49 5.51 11.54
N LEU A 303 -29.89 6.80 11.67
CA LEU A 303 -29.11 7.87 12.25
C LEU A 303 -29.89 8.62 13.33
N PRO A 304 -29.22 9.16 14.37
CA PRO A 304 -29.88 9.92 15.41
C PRO A 304 -30.58 11.16 14.83
N ALA A 305 -31.65 11.59 15.48
CA ALA A 305 -32.49 12.69 15.00
C ALA A 305 -31.82 14.08 15.14
N HIS A 306 -30.83 14.22 16.01
CA HIS A 306 -30.13 15.48 16.28
C HIS A 306 -29.19 15.94 15.13
N GLU A 307 -28.59 17.11 15.28
CA GLU A 307 -27.85 17.85 14.26
C GLU A 307 -26.61 17.08 13.74
N ILE A 308 -25.92 16.29 14.58
CA ILE A 308 -24.76 15.48 14.12
C ILE A 308 -25.23 14.42 13.14
N GLY A 309 -26.37 13.74 13.41
CA GLY A 309 -26.97 12.82 12.47
C GLY A 309 -27.44 13.53 11.18
N GLN A 310 -27.96 14.76 11.29
CA GLN A 310 -28.32 15.58 10.13
C GLN A 310 -27.09 15.97 9.30
N ASN A 311 -25.96 16.26 9.93
CA ASN A 311 -24.73 16.59 9.22
C ASN A 311 -24.19 15.38 8.42
N ALA A 312 -24.32 14.15 8.95
CA ALA A 312 -24.01 12.93 8.20
C ALA A 312 -24.88 12.80 6.94
N VAL A 313 -26.20 13.08 7.06
CA VAL A 313 -27.11 13.10 5.88
C VAL A 313 -26.67 14.16 4.87
N ASN A 314 -26.30 15.36 5.34
CA ASN A 314 -25.87 16.45 4.46
C ASN A 314 -24.53 16.09 3.75
N ALA A 315 -23.63 15.39 4.43
CA ALA A 315 -22.39 14.92 3.83
C ALA A 315 -22.64 13.98 2.64
N LEU A 316 -23.59 13.05 2.75
CA LEU A 316 -24.01 12.15 1.65
C LEU A 316 -24.68 12.91 0.51
N ARG A 317 -25.63 13.82 0.84
CA ARG A 317 -26.35 14.63 -0.15
C ARG A 317 -25.44 15.51 -0.99
N ARG A 318 -24.35 16.02 -0.41
CA ARG A 318 -23.32 16.81 -1.13
C ARG A 318 -22.77 16.07 -2.33
N PHE A 319 -22.69 14.73 -2.27
CA PHE A 319 -22.18 13.86 -3.33
C PHE A 319 -23.29 13.23 -4.20
N GLY A 320 -24.56 13.67 -4.04
CA GLY A 320 -25.66 13.18 -4.87
C GLY A 320 -26.26 11.84 -4.44
N VAL A 321 -25.90 11.32 -3.26
CA VAL A 321 -26.48 10.08 -2.73
C VAL A 321 -27.92 10.33 -2.25
N HIS A 322 -28.86 9.48 -2.66
CA HIS A 322 -30.24 9.52 -2.20
C HIS A 322 -30.33 9.06 -0.74
N THR A 323 -30.89 9.91 0.11
CA THR A 323 -31.00 9.72 1.56
C THR A 323 -32.43 9.54 2.06
N GLY A 324 -33.38 9.29 1.15
CA GLY A 324 -34.81 9.16 1.49
C GLY A 324 -35.13 7.93 2.36
N HIS A 325 -34.26 6.92 2.35
CA HIS A 325 -34.39 5.70 3.14
C HIS A 325 -33.53 5.69 4.42
N ILE A 326 -33.01 6.85 4.83
CA ILE A 326 -32.31 6.99 6.11
C ILE A 326 -33.36 7.19 7.21
N VAL A 327 -33.47 6.21 8.10
CA VAL A 327 -34.35 6.27 9.26
C VAL A 327 -33.75 7.19 10.32
N ARG A 328 -34.60 8.01 10.95
CA ARG A 328 -34.16 8.95 11.99
C ARG A 328 -34.62 8.46 13.37
N GLY A 329 -33.65 8.27 14.27
CA GLY A 329 -33.87 7.77 15.63
C GLY A 329 -32.65 7.05 16.18
N GLY A 330 -32.79 6.46 17.36
CA GLY A 330 -31.67 5.85 18.08
C GLY A 330 -30.86 6.86 18.88
N SER A 331 -29.83 6.36 19.58
CA SER A 331 -29.13 7.13 20.62
C SER A 331 -28.00 8.01 20.06
N ARG A 332 -27.19 7.50 19.14
CA ARG A 332 -25.98 8.21 18.67
C ARG A 332 -25.47 7.68 17.33
N ILE A 333 -24.63 8.48 16.67
CA ILE A 333 -23.77 8.04 15.57
C ILE A 333 -22.52 7.40 16.16
N GLY A 334 -22.01 6.33 15.53
CA GLY A 334 -20.71 5.78 15.84
C GLY A 334 -19.58 6.76 15.53
N ILE A 335 -18.52 6.75 16.31
CA ILE A 335 -17.33 7.60 16.11
C ILE A 335 -16.11 6.72 15.90
N TYR A 336 -15.19 7.15 15.05
CA TYR A 336 -13.85 6.64 15.06
C TYR A 336 -12.81 7.75 14.92
N TYR A 337 -11.69 7.53 15.58
CA TYR A 337 -10.54 8.41 15.55
C TYR A 337 -9.47 7.80 14.67
N LEU A 338 -8.92 8.60 13.75
CA LEU A 338 -7.85 8.15 12.87
C LEU A 338 -6.60 9.00 13.02
N GLU A 339 -5.51 8.40 13.49
CA GLU A 339 -4.15 8.96 13.43
C GLU A 339 -3.46 8.40 12.18
N LYS A 340 -3.05 9.29 11.26
CA LYS A 340 -2.36 8.87 10.02
C LYS A 340 -0.97 8.32 10.33
N GLY A 341 -0.63 7.22 9.70
CA GLY A 341 0.71 6.65 9.71
C GLY A 341 1.67 7.42 8.80
N ALA A 342 2.95 7.24 9.03
CA ALA A 342 4.01 7.78 8.19
C ALA A 342 5.25 6.88 8.26
N SER A 343 5.85 6.56 7.11
CA SER A 343 7.04 5.72 7.03
C SER A 343 6.82 4.35 7.71
N GLN A 344 7.55 4.02 8.78
CA GLN A 344 7.41 2.79 9.56
C GLN A 344 6.32 2.84 10.63
N ARG A 345 5.79 4.04 10.92
CA ARG A 345 4.73 4.19 11.92
C ARG A 345 3.36 3.90 11.30
N PRO A 346 2.66 2.82 11.70
CA PRO A 346 1.37 2.48 11.14
C PRO A 346 0.30 3.52 11.53
N SER A 347 -0.74 3.63 10.72
CA SER A 347 -1.95 4.36 11.09
C SER A 347 -2.62 3.69 12.29
N LYS A 348 -3.24 4.50 13.16
CA LYS A 348 -3.94 4.02 14.36
C LYS A 348 -5.40 4.41 14.30
N VAL A 349 -6.29 3.43 14.51
CA VAL A 349 -7.73 3.64 14.58
C VAL A 349 -8.23 3.27 15.95
N ILE A 350 -8.95 4.20 16.58
CA ILE A 350 -9.67 3.98 17.84
C ILE A 350 -11.16 4.12 17.53
N TYR A 351 -11.95 3.12 17.93
CA TYR A 351 -13.40 3.12 17.74
C TYR A 351 -14.10 3.45 19.04
N ASP A 352 -15.02 4.40 18.97
CA ASP A 352 -16.09 4.66 19.92
C ASP A 352 -17.42 4.46 19.17
N ARG A 353 -17.69 3.20 18.82
CA ARG A 353 -18.67 2.84 17.80
C ARG A 353 -20.02 2.44 18.39
N LEU A 354 -20.02 1.55 19.36
CA LEU A 354 -21.24 0.92 19.88
C LEU A 354 -21.64 1.46 21.27
N PRO A 355 -22.96 1.49 21.57
CA PRO A 355 -24.06 1.27 20.63
C PRO A 355 -24.19 2.43 19.64
N SER A 356 -24.65 2.15 18.41
CA SER A 356 -24.98 3.17 17.43
C SER A 356 -26.44 3.03 16.99
N SER A 357 -27.01 4.09 16.42
CA SER A 357 -28.41 4.08 15.98
C SER A 357 -28.71 2.91 15.06
N LEU A 358 -27.77 2.54 14.16
CA LEU A 358 -27.94 1.37 13.30
C LEU A 358 -27.88 0.06 14.09
N SER A 359 -26.96 -0.08 15.04
CA SER A 359 -26.86 -1.30 15.86
C SER A 359 -28.10 -1.59 16.72
N GLU A 360 -28.90 -0.54 16.98
CA GLU A 360 -30.16 -0.58 17.73
C GLU A 360 -31.39 -0.74 16.82
N ALA A 361 -31.20 -0.72 15.50
CA ALA A 361 -32.30 -0.74 14.54
C ALA A 361 -33.07 -2.09 14.56
N ASP A 362 -34.35 -2.00 14.29
CA ASP A 362 -35.27 -3.14 14.24
C ASP A 362 -35.84 -3.36 12.81
N ALA A 363 -36.40 -4.54 12.56
CA ALA A 363 -37.00 -4.89 11.27
C ALA A 363 -38.08 -3.90 10.83
N ALA A 364 -38.84 -3.34 11.77
CA ALA A 364 -39.87 -2.35 11.49
C ALA A 364 -39.33 -0.98 10.99
N ASP A 365 -38.04 -0.72 11.15
CA ASP A 365 -37.41 0.51 10.66
C ASP A 365 -37.25 0.53 9.12
N PHE A 366 -37.26 -0.65 8.44
CA PHE A 366 -36.94 -0.75 7.02
C PHE A 366 -38.03 -1.49 6.23
N ASP A 367 -38.67 -0.79 5.32
CA ASP A 367 -39.54 -1.38 4.30
C ASP A 367 -38.70 -1.75 3.06
N TRP A 368 -38.19 -2.99 3.04
CA TRP A 368 -37.36 -3.48 1.95
C TRP A 368 -38.10 -3.53 0.61
N ASP A 369 -39.43 -3.64 0.60
CA ASP A 369 -40.22 -3.61 -0.61
C ASP A 369 -40.16 -2.23 -1.28
N THR A 370 -40.33 -1.17 -0.53
CA THR A 370 -40.18 0.22 -0.98
C THR A 370 -38.72 0.56 -1.29
N ILE A 371 -37.76 0.16 -0.44
CA ILE A 371 -36.32 0.43 -0.58
C ILE A 371 -35.78 -0.15 -1.89
N PHE A 372 -36.18 -1.37 -2.26
CA PHE A 372 -35.71 -2.06 -3.46
C PHE A 372 -36.54 -1.81 -4.72
N SER A 373 -37.56 -0.93 -4.68
CA SER A 373 -38.33 -0.61 -5.85
C SER A 373 -37.44 0.02 -6.94
N GLY A 374 -37.38 -0.62 -8.12
CA GLY A 374 -36.51 -0.20 -9.23
C GLY A 374 -35.00 -0.41 -9.03
N ALA A 375 -34.58 -1.08 -7.96
CA ALA A 375 -33.17 -1.38 -7.74
C ALA A 375 -32.68 -2.52 -8.66
N SER A 376 -31.46 -2.39 -9.17
CA SER A 376 -30.75 -3.40 -9.97
C SER A 376 -29.65 -4.10 -9.18
N TRP A 377 -29.16 -3.46 -8.13
CA TRP A 377 -28.02 -3.93 -7.33
C TRP A 377 -28.18 -3.60 -5.86
N PHE A 378 -27.81 -4.54 -5.01
CA PHE A 378 -27.72 -4.37 -3.56
C PHE A 378 -26.29 -4.66 -3.09
N HIS A 379 -25.74 -3.80 -2.24
CA HIS A 379 -24.40 -3.97 -1.66
C HIS A 379 -24.42 -3.81 -0.15
N PHE A 380 -23.73 -4.70 0.54
CA PHE A 380 -23.43 -4.62 1.98
C PHE A 380 -22.04 -5.17 2.26
N THR A 381 -21.54 -4.98 3.49
CA THR A 381 -20.25 -5.55 3.92
C THR A 381 -20.44 -6.44 5.16
N GLY A 382 -19.46 -7.29 5.45
CA GLY A 382 -19.43 -8.09 6.67
C GLY A 382 -19.30 -7.28 7.96
N ILE A 383 -19.12 -5.96 7.86
CA ILE A 383 -19.13 -5.06 9.02
C ILE A 383 -20.56 -4.92 9.55
N THR A 384 -21.54 -4.70 8.68
CA THR A 384 -22.92 -4.41 9.07
C THR A 384 -23.55 -5.54 9.90
N PRO A 385 -23.51 -6.83 9.51
CA PRO A 385 -24.03 -7.91 10.35
C PRO A 385 -23.23 -8.14 11.64
N ALA A 386 -21.99 -7.59 11.74
CA ALA A 386 -21.16 -7.72 12.94
C ALA A 386 -21.48 -6.70 14.04
N LEU A 387 -22.33 -5.71 13.76
CA LEU A 387 -22.67 -4.64 14.74
C LEU A 387 -23.59 -5.16 15.86
N SER A 388 -24.53 -6.05 15.54
CA SER A 388 -25.45 -6.68 16.50
C SER A 388 -26.21 -7.84 15.83
N ASP A 389 -26.85 -8.69 16.65
CA ASP A 389 -27.75 -9.74 16.13
C ASP A 389 -28.93 -9.15 15.33
N LYS A 390 -29.39 -7.95 15.69
CA LYS A 390 -30.45 -7.22 14.96
C LYS A 390 -29.99 -6.86 13.55
N THR A 391 -28.80 -6.27 13.41
CA THR A 391 -28.26 -5.92 12.09
C THR A 391 -27.92 -7.15 11.25
N ALA A 392 -27.50 -8.26 11.86
CA ALA A 392 -27.36 -9.54 11.17
C ALA A 392 -28.70 -10.01 10.60
N GLN A 393 -29.80 -9.88 11.37
CA GLN A 393 -31.15 -10.20 10.88
C GLN A 393 -31.59 -9.25 9.76
N LEU A 394 -31.35 -7.96 9.90
CA LEU A 394 -31.65 -6.97 8.85
C LEU A 394 -30.93 -7.29 7.53
N CYS A 395 -29.66 -7.75 7.59
CA CYS A 395 -28.94 -8.20 6.40
C CYS A 395 -29.61 -9.43 5.75
N ARG A 396 -30.09 -10.39 6.55
CA ARG A 396 -30.84 -11.56 6.02
C ARG A 396 -32.13 -11.13 5.32
N ASP A 397 -32.89 -10.25 5.96
CA ASP A 397 -34.16 -9.73 5.43
C ASP A 397 -33.93 -8.97 4.13
N ALA A 398 -32.90 -8.11 4.08
CA ALA A 398 -32.49 -7.38 2.87
C ALA A 398 -32.08 -8.33 1.74
N CYS A 399 -31.21 -9.32 2.02
CA CYS A 399 -30.79 -10.30 1.03
C CYS A 399 -31.98 -11.11 0.49
N ALA A 400 -32.89 -11.56 1.35
CA ALA A 400 -34.08 -12.30 0.94
C ALA A 400 -35.00 -11.44 0.04
N ALA A 401 -35.23 -10.17 0.42
CA ALA A 401 -36.05 -9.25 -0.34
C ALA A 401 -35.42 -8.91 -1.71
N ALA A 402 -34.09 -8.73 -1.76
CA ALA A 402 -33.35 -8.48 -3.00
C ALA A 402 -33.40 -9.69 -3.94
N LYS A 403 -33.17 -10.91 -3.42
CA LYS A 403 -33.24 -12.16 -4.21
C LYS A 403 -34.63 -12.39 -4.79
N LYS A 404 -35.69 -12.16 -4.00
CA LYS A 404 -37.09 -12.27 -4.48
C LYS A 404 -37.36 -11.40 -5.70
N ARG A 405 -36.61 -10.29 -5.86
CA ARG A 405 -36.75 -9.33 -6.97
C ARG A 405 -35.73 -9.55 -8.10
N GLY A 406 -34.86 -10.54 -7.99
CA GLY A 406 -33.80 -10.78 -8.97
C GLY A 406 -32.71 -9.71 -8.98
N ILE A 407 -32.57 -8.97 -7.88
CA ILE A 407 -31.52 -7.95 -7.70
C ILE A 407 -30.18 -8.63 -7.48
N THR A 408 -29.14 -8.19 -8.18
CA THR A 408 -27.76 -8.68 -7.97
C THR A 408 -27.24 -8.23 -6.60
N ILE A 409 -26.68 -9.15 -5.83
CA ILE A 409 -26.16 -8.88 -4.48
C ILE A 409 -24.66 -8.99 -4.47
N SER A 410 -23.96 -7.94 -4.00
CA SER A 410 -22.53 -7.98 -3.71
C SER A 410 -22.26 -7.81 -2.22
N CYS A 411 -21.21 -8.49 -1.76
CA CYS A 411 -20.73 -8.38 -0.38
C CYS A 411 -19.21 -8.25 -0.36
N ASP A 412 -18.69 -7.26 0.36
CA ASP A 412 -17.30 -7.23 0.80
C ASP A 412 -17.20 -7.93 2.16
N LEU A 413 -16.43 -9.01 2.25
CA LEU A 413 -16.30 -9.81 3.47
C LEU A 413 -15.81 -9.00 4.67
N ASN A 414 -14.86 -8.13 4.45
CA ASN A 414 -14.43 -7.04 5.31
C ASN A 414 -14.40 -7.39 6.81
N TYR A 415 -13.77 -8.52 7.16
CA TYR A 415 -13.75 -9.06 8.52
C TYR A 415 -13.12 -8.07 9.52
N ARG A 416 -13.76 -7.93 10.66
CA ARG A 416 -13.31 -7.03 11.74
C ARG A 416 -13.22 -7.76 13.07
N LYS A 417 -12.03 -8.27 13.43
CA LYS A 417 -11.76 -9.03 14.67
C LYS A 417 -12.15 -8.31 15.97
N LYS A 418 -12.36 -6.98 15.93
CA LYS A 418 -12.81 -6.19 17.09
C LYS A 418 -14.34 -6.20 17.28
N LEU A 419 -15.10 -6.64 16.28
CA LEU A 419 -16.57 -6.67 16.35
C LEU A 419 -17.10 -8.06 16.70
N TRP A 420 -16.51 -9.12 16.14
CA TRP A 420 -16.92 -10.49 16.37
C TRP A 420 -15.77 -11.49 16.25
N SER A 421 -15.98 -12.69 16.81
CA SER A 421 -15.02 -13.79 16.69
C SER A 421 -15.08 -14.42 15.28
N LYS A 422 -14.04 -15.18 14.90
CA LYS A 422 -14.03 -15.91 13.63
C LYS A 422 -15.19 -16.91 13.53
N GLU A 423 -15.56 -17.54 14.63
CA GLU A 423 -16.66 -18.52 14.72
C GLU A 423 -18.01 -17.83 14.47
N GLN A 424 -18.25 -16.68 15.10
CA GLN A 424 -19.46 -15.87 14.88
C GLN A 424 -19.51 -15.36 13.44
N ALA A 425 -18.41 -14.81 12.92
CA ALA A 425 -18.30 -14.36 11.54
C ALA A 425 -18.60 -15.49 10.56
N ARG A 426 -18.00 -16.66 10.76
CA ARG A 426 -18.23 -17.85 9.92
C ARG A 426 -19.69 -18.25 9.89
N LYS A 427 -20.34 -18.35 11.06
CA LYS A 427 -21.74 -18.76 11.18
C LYS A 427 -22.66 -17.82 10.39
N VAL A 428 -22.54 -16.51 10.60
CA VAL A 428 -23.41 -15.51 9.99
C VAL A 428 -23.11 -15.33 8.50
N MET A 429 -21.83 -15.20 8.14
CA MET A 429 -21.43 -14.96 6.75
C MET A 429 -21.64 -16.19 5.87
N GLN A 430 -21.53 -17.41 6.39
CA GLN A 430 -21.84 -18.62 5.65
C GLN A 430 -23.29 -18.64 5.18
N GLU A 431 -24.20 -18.14 6.01
CA GLU A 431 -25.63 -18.03 5.68
C GLU A 431 -25.87 -16.90 4.67
N LEU A 432 -25.35 -15.70 4.93
CA LEU A 432 -25.54 -14.52 4.06
C LEU A 432 -24.93 -14.72 2.66
N CYS A 433 -23.74 -15.31 2.58
CA CYS A 433 -23.04 -15.58 1.32
C CYS A 433 -23.79 -16.54 0.39
N GLY A 434 -24.68 -17.38 0.90
CA GLY A 434 -25.59 -18.18 0.07
C GLY A 434 -26.54 -17.35 -0.82
N SER A 435 -26.74 -16.07 -0.49
CA SER A 435 -27.54 -15.13 -1.28
C SER A 435 -26.72 -14.18 -2.14
N VAL A 436 -25.39 -14.16 -1.99
CA VAL A 436 -24.49 -13.22 -2.67
C VAL A 436 -24.16 -13.73 -4.07
N ASP A 437 -24.08 -12.83 -5.05
CA ASP A 437 -23.68 -13.13 -6.42
C ASP A 437 -22.22 -12.73 -6.68
N VAL A 438 -21.77 -11.61 -6.09
CA VAL A 438 -20.42 -11.05 -6.26
C VAL A 438 -19.76 -10.90 -4.88
N CYS A 439 -18.68 -11.65 -4.67
CA CYS A 439 -17.88 -11.59 -3.44
C CYS A 439 -16.66 -10.68 -3.65
N ILE A 440 -16.43 -9.77 -2.71
CA ILE A 440 -15.24 -8.96 -2.61
C ILE A 440 -14.51 -9.35 -1.33
N ALA A 441 -13.21 -9.52 -1.37
CA ALA A 441 -12.40 -9.91 -0.24
C ALA A 441 -11.00 -9.28 -0.31
N ASN A 442 -10.29 -9.27 0.79
CA ASN A 442 -8.85 -9.06 0.81
C ASN A 442 -8.13 -10.41 1.00
N GLU A 443 -6.81 -10.35 1.04
CA GLU A 443 -5.95 -11.53 1.15
C GLU A 443 -6.16 -12.37 2.41
N GLU A 444 -6.70 -11.80 3.50
CA GLU A 444 -6.88 -12.47 4.80
C GLU A 444 -8.33 -12.94 5.04
N ASP A 445 -9.32 -12.28 4.43
CA ASP A 445 -10.74 -12.49 4.75
C ASP A 445 -11.22 -13.92 4.50
N ALA A 446 -10.78 -14.56 3.41
CA ALA A 446 -11.17 -15.94 3.07
C ALA A 446 -10.70 -16.95 4.14
N ALA A 447 -9.47 -16.76 4.64
CA ALA A 447 -8.90 -17.57 5.71
C ALA A 447 -9.60 -17.29 7.05
N ASP A 448 -9.78 -16.04 7.39
CA ASP A 448 -10.33 -15.61 8.68
C ASP A 448 -11.81 -15.96 8.84
N VAL A 449 -12.63 -15.73 7.80
CA VAL A 449 -14.07 -15.98 7.86
C VAL A 449 -14.42 -17.43 7.57
N PHE A 450 -13.81 -18.05 6.55
CA PHE A 450 -14.24 -19.38 6.06
C PHE A 450 -13.22 -20.48 6.27
N GLY A 451 -12.00 -20.16 6.69
CA GLY A 451 -10.90 -21.11 6.81
C GLY A 451 -10.40 -21.63 5.46
N ILE A 452 -10.65 -20.88 4.37
CA ILE A 452 -10.17 -21.21 3.03
C ILE A 452 -8.77 -20.61 2.88
N VAL A 453 -7.78 -21.49 2.84
CA VAL A 453 -6.36 -21.13 2.66
C VAL A 453 -5.80 -21.86 1.45
N SER A 454 -4.88 -21.23 0.74
CA SER A 454 -4.12 -21.92 -0.30
C SER A 454 -3.04 -22.81 0.33
N HIS A 455 -2.69 -23.89 -0.35
CA HIS A 455 -1.66 -24.83 0.10
C HIS A 455 -0.24 -24.23 0.09
N ASN A 456 0.00 -23.14 -0.62
CA ASN A 456 1.33 -22.55 -0.86
C ASN A 456 1.43 -21.04 -0.53
N THR A 457 0.50 -20.47 0.25
CA THR A 457 0.53 -19.03 0.55
C THR A 457 1.02 -18.78 1.96
N ASP A 458 2.17 -18.14 2.10
CA ASP A 458 2.58 -17.48 3.34
C ASP A 458 2.19 -16.01 3.26
N VAL A 459 1.01 -15.69 3.76
CA VAL A 459 0.44 -14.31 3.79
C VAL A 459 1.34 -13.36 4.60
N HIS A 460 2.19 -13.90 5.48
CA HIS A 460 3.10 -13.11 6.33
C HIS A 460 4.43 -12.77 5.65
N SER A 461 4.78 -13.47 4.56
CA SER A 461 6.05 -13.23 3.85
C SER A 461 6.04 -12.00 2.92
N GLY A 462 4.88 -11.40 2.66
CA GLY A 462 4.73 -10.25 1.75
C GLY A 462 5.00 -10.58 0.27
N GLN A 463 5.15 -11.84 -0.09
CA GLN A 463 5.28 -12.28 -1.48
C GLN A 463 3.93 -12.75 -2.02
N LEU A 464 3.45 -12.10 -3.08
CA LEU A 464 2.21 -12.43 -3.75
C LEU A 464 2.35 -13.75 -4.52
N ASN A 465 1.79 -14.85 -3.97
CA ASN A 465 1.64 -16.10 -4.73
C ASN A 465 0.32 -16.05 -5.53
N ARG A 466 0.40 -15.73 -6.82
CA ARG A 466 -0.76 -15.61 -7.70
C ARG A 466 -1.59 -16.89 -7.76
N GLU A 467 -0.96 -18.05 -7.88
CA GLU A 467 -1.64 -19.36 -7.96
C GLU A 467 -2.47 -19.62 -6.71
N GLY A 468 -1.94 -19.32 -5.54
CA GLY A 468 -2.66 -19.48 -4.27
C GLY A 468 -3.90 -18.61 -4.16
N TYR A 469 -3.88 -17.38 -4.69
CA TYR A 469 -5.06 -16.51 -4.70
C TYR A 469 -6.11 -17.00 -5.71
N GLU A 470 -5.71 -17.57 -6.84
CA GLU A 470 -6.65 -18.24 -7.78
C GLU A 470 -7.35 -19.42 -7.13
N GLU A 471 -6.61 -20.27 -6.40
CA GLU A 471 -7.19 -21.41 -5.65
C GLU A 471 -8.22 -20.93 -4.63
N VAL A 472 -7.90 -19.89 -3.85
CA VAL A 472 -8.82 -19.31 -2.86
C VAL A 472 -10.07 -18.74 -3.54
N ALA A 473 -9.91 -17.97 -4.62
CA ALA A 473 -11.05 -17.40 -5.34
C ALA A 473 -11.94 -18.47 -5.98
N ALA A 474 -11.34 -19.51 -6.55
CA ALA A 474 -12.06 -20.65 -7.10
C ALA A 474 -12.84 -21.41 -6.01
N ALA A 475 -12.20 -21.68 -4.86
CA ALA A 475 -12.83 -22.37 -3.73
C ALA A 475 -14.01 -21.56 -3.14
N LEU A 476 -13.90 -20.24 -3.05
CA LEU A 476 -14.99 -19.36 -2.65
C LEU A 476 -16.16 -19.42 -3.65
N ALA A 477 -15.86 -19.31 -4.95
CA ALA A 477 -16.86 -19.37 -6.01
C ALA A 477 -17.58 -20.73 -6.02
N GLU A 478 -16.86 -21.82 -5.86
CA GLU A 478 -17.44 -23.18 -5.81
C GLU A 478 -18.29 -23.39 -4.57
N ARG A 479 -17.79 -22.99 -3.41
CA ARG A 479 -18.48 -23.24 -2.11
C ARG A 479 -19.80 -22.49 -1.99
N PHE A 480 -19.88 -21.25 -2.48
CA PHE A 480 -21.06 -20.38 -2.29
C PHE A 480 -21.84 -20.13 -3.58
N GLY A 481 -21.35 -20.56 -4.72
CA GLY A 481 -21.97 -20.32 -6.03
C GLY A 481 -21.86 -18.88 -6.50
N PHE A 482 -20.81 -18.15 -6.09
CA PHE A 482 -20.59 -16.79 -6.55
C PHE A 482 -20.35 -16.75 -8.06
N SER A 483 -20.99 -15.82 -8.75
CA SER A 483 -20.73 -15.58 -10.18
C SER A 483 -19.36 -14.95 -10.41
N SER A 484 -18.90 -14.15 -9.44
CA SER A 484 -17.60 -13.47 -9.47
C SER A 484 -17.01 -13.35 -8.06
N VAL A 485 -15.70 -13.53 -7.95
CA VAL A 485 -14.93 -13.28 -6.72
C VAL A 485 -13.80 -12.32 -7.05
N ALA A 486 -13.73 -11.20 -6.36
CA ALA A 486 -12.65 -10.22 -6.50
C ALA A 486 -11.82 -10.16 -5.23
N ILE A 487 -10.49 -10.29 -5.35
CA ILE A 487 -9.55 -10.24 -4.23
C ILE A 487 -8.57 -9.09 -4.45
N THR A 488 -8.54 -8.15 -3.49
CA THR A 488 -7.51 -7.10 -3.49
C THR A 488 -6.19 -7.68 -2.99
N LEU A 489 -5.11 -7.34 -3.68
CA LEU A 489 -3.76 -7.83 -3.41
C LEU A 489 -2.88 -6.65 -3.04
N ARG A 490 -2.41 -6.64 -1.79
CA ARG A 490 -1.62 -5.55 -1.24
C ARG A 490 -0.26 -6.04 -0.80
N GLU A 491 0.78 -5.45 -1.38
CA GLU A 491 2.13 -5.58 -0.89
C GLU A 491 2.49 -4.31 -0.09
N SER A 492 2.56 -4.43 1.23
CA SER A 492 2.84 -3.30 2.12
C SER A 492 4.35 -3.08 2.24
N LEU A 493 4.86 -2.01 1.61
CA LEU A 493 6.27 -1.62 1.70
C LEU A 493 6.54 -0.77 2.94
N SER A 494 5.59 0.11 3.27
CA SER A 494 5.61 0.96 4.47
C SER A 494 4.19 1.41 4.83
N ALA A 495 4.04 2.22 5.89
CA ALA A 495 2.76 2.87 6.17
C ALA A 495 2.37 3.91 5.10
N SER A 496 3.34 4.39 4.33
CA SER A 496 3.16 5.41 3.29
C SER A 496 3.15 4.87 1.87
N ASP A 497 3.71 3.69 1.61
CA ASP A 497 3.92 3.19 0.26
C ASP A 497 3.51 1.71 0.17
N ASN A 498 2.68 1.39 -0.81
CA ASN A 498 2.20 0.03 -1.08
C ASN A 498 2.25 -0.24 -2.59
N ASN A 499 2.44 -1.50 -2.96
CA ASN A 499 2.03 -1.98 -4.27
C ASN A 499 0.60 -2.50 -4.18
N TRP A 500 -0.24 -2.08 -5.13
CA TRP A 500 -1.66 -2.34 -5.15
C TRP A 500 -2.08 -3.00 -6.46
N SER A 501 -2.70 -4.16 -6.37
CA SER A 501 -3.24 -4.90 -7.50
C SER A 501 -4.48 -5.70 -7.06
N ALA A 502 -5.11 -6.42 -7.96
CA ALA A 502 -6.26 -7.25 -7.64
C ALA A 502 -6.42 -8.42 -8.62
N LEU A 503 -7.17 -9.42 -8.20
CA LEU A 503 -7.62 -10.58 -8.96
C LEU A 503 -9.15 -10.54 -9.07
N LEU A 504 -9.68 -10.80 -10.27
CA LEU A 504 -11.08 -11.17 -10.50
C LEU A 504 -11.14 -12.61 -11.00
N TYR A 505 -11.90 -13.45 -10.30
CA TYR A 505 -12.22 -14.81 -10.75
C TYR A 505 -13.67 -14.85 -11.22
N GLU A 506 -13.86 -15.11 -12.51
CA GLU A 506 -15.17 -15.14 -13.17
C GLU A 506 -15.16 -16.15 -14.32
N GLY A 507 -16.25 -16.92 -14.49
CA GLY A 507 -16.35 -17.91 -15.54
C GLY A 507 -15.26 -18.98 -15.49
N LYS A 508 -14.79 -19.35 -14.30
CA LYS A 508 -13.68 -20.29 -14.05
C LYS A 508 -12.32 -19.80 -14.59
N LYS A 509 -12.15 -18.51 -14.71
CA LYS A 509 -10.92 -17.89 -15.20
C LYS A 509 -10.52 -16.73 -14.30
N ALA A 510 -9.22 -16.60 -14.06
CA ALA A 510 -8.62 -15.51 -13.30
C ALA A 510 -8.16 -14.38 -14.23
N TYR A 511 -8.43 -13.15 -13.80
CA TYR A 511 -8.01 -11.91 -14.47
C TYR A 511 -7.28 -11.05 -13.46
N TYR A 512 -6.05 -10.67 -13.77
CA TYR A 512 -5.22 -9.84 -12.90
C TYR A 512 -5.18 -8.41 -13.39
N SER A 513 -5.33 -7.48 -12.48
CA SER A 513 -5.11 -6.07 -12.79
C SER A 513 -3.63 -5.76 -12.94
N ARG A 514 -3.36 -4.55 -13.43
CA ARG A 514 -2.04 -3.95 -13.31
C ARG A 514 -1.68 -3.73 -11.84
N THR A 515 -0.38 -3.72 -11.53
CA THR A 515 0.14 -3.35 -10.22
C THR A 515 0.47 -1.85 -10.22
N TYR A 516 -0.04 -1.13 -9.24
CA TYR A 516 0.23 0.30 -9.02
C TYR A 516 1.10 0.50 -7.80
N ALA A 517 2.21 1.23 -7.94
CA ALA A 517 2.96 1.75 -6.82
C ALA A 517 2.21 2.97 -6.26
N VAL A 518 1.66 2.86 -5.06
CA VAL A 518 0.80 3.86 -4.46
C VAL A 518 1.49 4.52 -3.28
N ARG A 519 1.61 5.85 -3.33
CA ARG A 519 1.96 6.67 -2.17
C ARG A 519 0.69 7.12 -1.48
N ILE A 520 0.52 6.67 -0.25
CA ILE A 520 -0.73 6.83 0.50
C ILE A 520 -0.79 8.20 1.16
N VAL A 521 -1.81 8.99 0.80
CA VAL A 521 -2.24 10.20 1.50
C VAL A 521 -3.25 9.82 2.59
N ASP A 522 -4.22 8.98 2.22
CA ASP A 522 -5.19 8.39 3.16
C ASP A 522 -5.61 7.00 2.65
N ARG A 523 -5.48 5.99 3.52
CA ARG A 523 -5.81 4.62 3.11
C ARG A 523 -7.25 4.20 3.34
N VAL A 524 -7.99 5.00 4.14
CA VAL A 524 -9.39 4.67 4.45
C VAL A 524 -10.26 4.86 3.20
N GLY A 525 -11.15 3.93 2.93
CA GLY A 525 -12.01 3.95 1.75
C GLY A 525 -11.38 3.37 0.47
N GLY A 526 -10.12 2.90 0.51
CA GLY A 526 -9.47 2.28 -0.66
C GLY A 526 -10.17 0.99 -1.12
N GLY A 527 -10.50 0.09 -0.20
CA GLY A 527 -11.28 -1.13 -0.47
C GLY A 527 -12.70 -0.80 -0.96
N ASP A 528 -13.36 0.16 -0.32
CA ASP A 528 -14.71 0.59 -0.69
C ASP A 528 -14.74 1.18 -2.11
N SER A 529 -13.70 1.94 -2.47
CA SER A 529 -13.54 2.49 -3.84
C SER A 529 -13.29 1.40 -4.88
N PHE A 530 -12.56 0.33 -4.50
CA PHE A 530 -12.41 -0.85 -5.33
C PHE A 530 -13.77 -1.51 -5.56
N GLY A 531 -14.54 -1.76 -4.49
CA GLY A 531 -15.88 -2.34 -4.57
C GLY A 531 -16.83 -1.53 -5.46
N ALA A 532 -16.83 -0.21 -5.28
CA ALA A 532 -17.62 0.70 -6.11
C ALA A 532 -17.20 0.67 -7.58
N GLY A 533 -15.90 0.67 -7.87
CA GLY A 533 -15.36 0.56 -9.22
C GLY A 533 -15.74 -0.75 -9.89
N LEU A 534 -15.70 -1.86 -9.17
CA LEU A 534 -16.14 -3.17 -9.67
C LEU A 534 -17.63 -3.18 -10.00
N ILE A 535 -18.47 -2.70 -9.07
CA ILE A 535 -19.93 -2.60 -9.27
C ILE A 535 -20.24 -1.73 -10.49
N TYR A 536 -19.60 -0.56 -10.61
CA TYR A 536 -19.76 0.33 -11.76
C TYR A 536 -19.42 -0.37 -13.08
N ALA A 537 -18.24 -0.99 -13.16
CA ALA A 537 -17.77 -1.65 -14.38
C ALA A 537 -18.67 -2.83 -14.78
N MET A 538 -19.23 -3.56 -13.81
CA MET A 538 -20.20 -4.64 -14.04
C MET A 538 -21.53 -4.08 -14.56
N LEU A 539 -22.06 -3.03 -13.95
CA LEU A 539 -23.29 -2.36 -14.38
C LEU A 539 -23.19 -1.75 -15.80
N LYS A 540 -21.99 -1.30 -16.19
CA LYS A 540 -21.71 -0.79 -17.54
C LYS A 540 -21.34 -1.87 -18.56
N GLY A 541 -21.37 -3.14 -18.17
CA GLY A 541 -21.12 -4.27 -19.08
C GLY A 541 -19.67 -4.41 -19.55
N TYR A 542 -18.70 -3.89 -18.80
CA TYR A 542 -17.28 -4.02 -19.14
C TYR A 542 -16.87 -5.49 -19.20
N ALA A 543 -15.87 -5.82 -20.04
CA ALA A 543 -15.28 -7.15 -20.08
C ALA A 543 -14.55 -7.47 -18.75
N PRO A 544 -14.40 -8.73 -18.34
CA PRO A 544 -13.83 -9.08 -17.04
C PRO A 544 -12.46 -8.45 -16.75
N GLN A 545 -11.56 -8.37 -17.74
CA GLN A 545 -10.27 -7.69 -17.59
C GLN A 545 -10.45 -6.19 -17.35
N GLU A 546 -11.34 -5.53 -18.07
CA GLU A 546 -11.61 -4.11 -17.91
C GLU A 546 -12.27 -3.80 -16.56
N ARG A 547 -13.09 -4.73 -16.01
CA ARG A 547 -13.70 -4.62 -14.69
C ARG A 547 -12.66 -4.51 -13.60
N ILE A 548 -11.69 -5.44 -13.61
CA ILE A 548 -10.65 -5.50 -12.58
C ILE A 548 -9.66 -4.34 -12.72
N ASP A 549 -9.31 -3.95 -13.95
CA ASP A 549 -8.43 -2.81 -14.19
C ASP A 549 -9.08 -1.50 -13.73
N PHE A 550 -10.38 -1.28 -14.00
CA PHE A 550 -11.12 -0.10 -13.54
C PHE A 550 -11.25 -0.06 -12.01
N ALA A 551 -11.64 -1.18 -11.39
CA ALA A 551 -11.80 -1.27 -9.94
C ALA A 551 -10.48 -0.99 -9.20
N THR A 552 -9.38 -1.55 -9.69
CA THR A 552 -8.05 -1.33 -9.10
C THR A 552 -7.56 0.09 -9.28
N ALA A 553 -7.81 0.70 -10.46
CA ALA A 553 -7.47 2.10 -10.72
C ALA A 553 -8.27 3.07 -9.83
N ALA A 554 -9.57 2.82 -9.62
CA ALA A 554 -10.42 3.60 -8.72
C ALA A 554 -9.88 3.59 -7.28
N SER A 555 -9.51 2.41 -6.79
CA SER A 555 -8.88 2.23 -5.48
C SER A 555 -7.53 2.92 -5.38
N CYS A 556 -6.70 2.80 -6.41
CA CYS A 556 -5.39 3.46 -6.48
C CYS A 556 -5.54 4.99 -6.33
N LEU A 557 -6.42 5.61 -7.10
CA LEU A 557 -6.66 7.06 -7.03
C LEU A 557 -7.18 7.50 -5.66
N LYS A 558 -8.06 6.69 -5.02
CA LYS A 558 -8.56 7.00 -3.68
C LYS A 558 -7.43 7.15 -2.65
N HIS A 559 -6.39 6.36 -2.73
CA HIS A 559 -5.26 6.45 -1.79
C HIS A 559 -4.52 7.80 -1.86
N SER A 560 -4.70 8.58 -2.93
CA SER A 560 -4.14 9.92 -3.10
C SER A 560 -5.03 11.04 -2.56
N ILE A 561 -6.24 10.71 -2.05
CA ILE A 561 -7.26 11.67 -1.61
C ILE A 561 -7.47 11.56 -0.10
N GLU A 562 -7.50 12.70 0.58
CA GLU A 562 -7.77 12.77 2.02
C GLU A 562 -9.25 12.51 2.34
N GLY A 563 -9.53 11.88 3.47
CA GLY A 563 -10.87 11.50 3.90
C GLY A 563 -11.29 10.12 3.40
N ASP A 564 -12.51 9.70 3.72
CA ASP A 564 -13.03 8.37 3.39
C ASP A 564 -13.61 8.31 1.97
N PHE A 565 -14.27 9.40 1.55
CA PHE A 565 -14.99 9.45 0.29
C PHE A 565 -14.04 9.56 -0.91
N ASN A 566 -14.34 8.81 -1.96
CA ASN A 566 -13.64 8.90 -3.22
C ASN A 566 -14.24 10.02 -4.08
N ALA A 567 -13.42 11.01 -4.42
CA ALA A 567 -13.84 12.18 -5.20
C ALA A 567 -13.24 12.18 -6.63
N VAL A 568 -13.00 10.99 -7.21
CA VAL A 568 -12.48 10.86 -8.58
C VAL A 568 -13.60 10.64 -9.59
N SER A 569 -13.41 11.15 -10.81
CA SER A 569 -14.32 10.95 -11.93
C SER A 569 -14.07 9.63 -12.67
N VAL A 570 -15.06 9.18 -13.45
CA VAL A 570 -14.92 8.01 -14.34
C VAL A 570 -13.78 8.20 -15.34
N ASP A 571 -13.59 9.44 -15.84
CA ASP A 571 -12.52 9.73 -16.80
C ASP A 571 -11.14 9.57 -16.20
N GLU A 572 -10.92 10.05 -14.96
CA GLU A 572 -9.65 9.86 -14.25
C GLU A 572 -9.36 8.37 -14.02
N VAL A 573 -10.36 7.61 -13.57
CA VAL A 573 -10.23 6.16 -13.37
C VAL A 573 -9.91 5.45 -14.68
N THR A 574 -10.65 5.79 -15.75
CA THR A 574 -10.46 5.18 -17.08
C THR A 574 -9.08 5.49 -17.65
N LEU A 575 -8.61 6.72 -17.47
CA LEU A 575 -7.29 7.15 -17.91
C LEU A 575 -6.19 6.34 -17.23
N LEU A 576 -6.28 6.17 -15.90
CA LEU A 576 -5.33 5.37 -15.14
C LEU A 576 -5.41 3.89 -15.51
N ALA A 577 -6.60 3.31 -15.64
CA ALA A 577 -6.82 1.91 -16.03
C ALA A 577 -6.18 1.60 -17.39
N LYS A 578 -6.22 2.54 -18.34
CA LYS A 578 -5.55 2.42 -19.66
C LYS A 578 -4.03 2.59 -19.59
N GLY A 579 -3.46 2.87 -18.42
CA GLY A 579 -2.01 2.97 -18.20
C GLY A 579 -1.44 4.39 -18.30
N ASN A 580 -2.27 5.42 -18.35
CA ASN A 580 -1.81 6.81 -18.39
C ASN A 580 -1.61 7.34 -16.96
N ALA A 581 -0.50 6.93 -16.34
CA ALA A 581 -0.13 7.30 -14.96
C ALA A 581 0.86 8.47 -14.91
N SER A 582 0.84 9.38 -15.90
CA SER A 582 1.91 10.39 -16.06
C SER A 582 1.92 11.48 -14.97
N GLY A 583 0.84 11.62 -14.18
CA GLY A 583 0.71 12.67 -13.16
C GLY A 583 0.82 14.11 -13.70
N ARG A 584 0.78 14.29 -15.04
CA ARG A 584 0.88 15.61 -15.66
C ARG A 584 -0.39 16.42 -15.43
N VAL A 585 -0.22 17.73 -15.28
CA VAL A 585 -1.35 18.67 -15.18
C VAL A 585 -2.25 18.50 -16.39
N GLN A 586 -3.49 18.13 -16.16
CA GLN A 586 -4.56 18.15 -17.17
C GLN A 586 -5.02 19.59 -17.34
N ARG A 587 -4.99 20.13 -18.56
CA ARG A 587 -5.45 21.47 -18.92
C ARG A 587 -6.68 21.38 -19.80
#